data_7c043ec00bec15a11c83f4b85815c3b9
#
_entry.id   7c043ec00bec15a11c83f4b85815c3b9
#
_cell.length_a   1.000
_cell.length_b   1.000
_cell.length_c   1.000
_cell.angle_alpha   90.00
_cell.angle_beta   90.00
_cell.angle_gamma   90.00
#
_symmetry.space_group_name_H-M   'P 1'
#
loop_
_entity.id
_entity.type
_entity.pdbx_description
1 polymer ?
#
loop_
_entity_poly.entity_id
_entity_poly.type
_entity_poly.pdbx_seq_one_letter_code
_entity_poly.pdbx_strand_id
1 'polypeptide(L)'
;KVLFLNNALNHGIFSPIGIEQARETGQSIMFLLETNPGPGLGVLLACWFFGRGNMRQSAPGAVIIQFCGGIHEIYFPYILARPALILAPVAGSAAGLLFFSLAGAGLVAPASPGSIISVLAMAPKGQTLVVLAGVLISTAVSLLMAAPFVRRAATAEDMPTGAIPATQGGAPAVKAAQYFPAHIRKVVFACDAGMGSSALGACLLYTSDAADE
;
A
#
# COMPACT_ATOMS: atom_id res chain seq x y z
N LYS A 1 0.54 2.68 -10.69
CA LYS A 1 -0.34 2.74 -9.48
C LYS A 1 -0.90 4.15 -9.21
N VAL A 2 -0.24 5.20 -9.62
CA VAL A 2 -0.66 6.60 -9.36
C VAL A 2 -1.79 7.07 -10.29
N LEU A 3 -1.91 6.47 -11.46
CA LEU A 3 -2.99 6.72 -12.39
C LEU A 3 -4.06 5.65 -12.16
N PHE A 4 -5.32 6.04 -12.01
CA PHE A 4 -6.52 5.22 -11.75
C PHE A 4 -6.70 3.94 -12.60
N LEU A 5 -5.77 3.68 -13.52
CA LEU A 5 -5.72 2.52 -14.41
C LEU A 5 -5.06 1.28 -13.82
N ASN A 6 -4.60 1.30 -12.55
CA ASN A 6 -3.86 0.17 -11.97
C ASN A 6 -4.64 -1.14 -12.04
N ASN A 7 -5.91 -1.14 -11.62
CA ASN A 7 -6.74 -2.35 -11.67
C ASN A 7 -7.02 -2.80 -13.10
N ALA A 8 -7.26 -1.86 -14.02
CA ALA A 8 -7.47 -2.19 -15.43
C ALA A 8 -6.22 -2.82 -16.06
N LEU A 9 -5.03 -2.29 -15.80
CA LEU A 9 -3.78 -2.85 -16.30
C LEU A 9 -3.46 -4.19 -15.63
N ASN A 10 -3.66 -4.30 -14.32
CA ASN A 10 -3.35 -5.52 -13.60
C ASN A 10 -4.27 -6.67 -14.01
N HIS A 11 -5.59 -6.47 -13.94
CA HIS A 11 -6.56 -7.52 -14.26
C HIS A 11 -6.74 -7.73 -15.77
N GLY A 12 -6.57 -6.67 -16.57
CA GLY A 12 -6.73 -6.74 -18.02
C GLY A 12 -5.51 -7.22 -18.80
N ILE A 13 -4.31 -7.02 -18.26
CA ILE A 13 -3.06 -7.31 -18.97
C ILE A 13 -2.13 -8.21 -18.15
N PHE A 14 -1.69 -7.78 -16.97
CA PHE A 14 -0.63 -8.49 -16.25
C PHE A 14 -1.08 -9.84 -15.68
N SER A 15 -2.28 -9.92 -15.13
CA SER A 15 -2.80 -11.17 -14.59
C SER A 15 -3.04 -12.22 -15.68
N PRO A 16 -3.69 -11.93 -16.83
CA PRO A 16 -3.82 -12.91 -17.93
C PRO A 16 -2.48 -13.40 -18.47
N ILE A 17 -1.53 -12.48 -18.73
CA ILE A 17 -0.18 -12.86 -19.18
C ILE A 17 0.53 -13.69 -18.13
N GLY A 18 0.43 -13.30 -16.85
CA GLY A 18 1.04 -14.02 -15.75
C GLY A 18 0.48 -15.44 -15.58
N ILE A 19 -0.82 -15.62 -15.76
CA ILE A 19 -1.47 -16.94 -15.72
C ILE A 19 -0.97 -17.82 -16.86
N GLU A 20 -0.84 -17.28 -18.07
CA GLU A 20 -0.34 -18.04 -19.22
C GLU A 20 1.12 -18.46 -18.99
N GLN A 21 1.98 -17.54 -18.58
CA GLN A 21 3.37 -17.85 -18.23
C GLN A 21 3.47 -18.91 -17.12
N ALA A 22 2.62 -18.79 -16.08
CA ALA A 22 2.63 -19.75 -14.99
C ALA A 22 2.16 -21.15 -15.41
N ARG A 23 1.30 -21.27 -16.43
CA ARG A 23 0.91 -22.54 -17.03
C ARG A 23 2.06 -23.20 -17.77
N GLU A 24 2.88 -22.43 -18.48
CA GLU A 24 3.98 -22.92 -19.27
C GLU A 24 5.23 -23.23 -18.43
N THR A 25 5.58 -22.32 -17.49
CA THR A 25 6.85 -22.35 -16.74
C THR A 25 6.70 -22.69 -15.26
N GLY A 26 5.47 -22.81 -14.77
CA GLY A 26 5.15 -23.03 -13.35
C GLY A 26 5.15 -21.78 -12.48
N GLN A 27 5.57 -20.63 -13.01
CA GLN A 27 5.64 -19.36 -12.26
C GLN A 27 5.63 -18.14 -13.20
N SER A 28 5.30 -16.95 -12.65
CA SER A 28 5.40 -15.71 -13.42
C SER A 28 5.89 -14.55 -12.56
N ILE A 29 6.78 -13.75 -13.14
CA ILE A 29 7.25 -12.49 -12.57
C ILE A 29 6.14 -11.41 -12.59
N MET A 30 5.15 -11.54 -13.50
CA MET A 30 4.05 -10.59 -13.62
C MET A 30 3.25 -10.45 -12.32
N PHE A 31 3.15 -11.52 -11.54
CA PHE A 31 2.47 -11.49 -10.25
C PHE A 31 3.24 -10.66 -9.21
N LEU A 32 4.57 -10.60 -9.28
CA LEU A 32 5.40 -9.78 -8.39
C LEU A 32 5.40 -8.29 -8.75
N LEU A 33 4.95 -7.93 -9.95
CA LEU A 33 4.91 -6.54 -10.39
C LEU A 33 4.03 -5.67 -9.50
N GLU A 34 2.91 -6.20 -9.05
CA GLU A 34 1.95 -5.49 -8.21
C GLU A 34 2.05 -5.88 -6.74
N THR A 35 2.21 -7.17 -6.47
CA THR A 35 2.10 -7.69 -5.11
C THR A 35 3.34 -7.50 -4.25
N ASN A 36 4.47 -7.06 -4.83
CA ASN A 36 5.70 -6.79 -4.07
C ASN A 36 5.49 -5.68 -3.03
N PRO A 37 5.50 -6.01 -1.72
CA PRO A 37 5.27 -5.02 -0.66
C PRO A 37 6.49 -4.15 -0.38
N GLY A 38 7.67 -4.50 -0.90
CA GLY A 38 8.95 -3.86 -0.59
C GLY A 38 8.99 -2.36 -0.86
N PRO A 39 8.59 -1.88 -2.05
CA PRO A 39 8.70 -0.46 -2.38
C PRO A 39 7.89 0.45 -1.45
N GLY A 40 6.65 0.08 -1.12
CA GLY A 40 5.82 0.82 -0.17
C GLY A 40 6.37 0.78 1.25
N LEU A 41 6.85 -0.40 1.69
CA LEU A 41 7.51 -0.57 2.98
C LEU A 41 8.71 0.36 3.12
N GLY A 42 9.55 0.49 2.10
CA GLY A 42 10.72 1.38 2.13
C GLY A 42 10.34 2.85 2.36
N VAL A 43 9.29 3.35 1.72
CA VAL A 43 8.77 4.70 1.95
C VAL A 43 8.28 4.87 3.38
N LEU A 44 7.48 3.92 3.89
CA LEU A 44 6.93 3.99 5.25
C LEU A 44 8.03 3.91 6.32
N LEU A 45 9.04 3.06 6.12
CA LEU A 45 10.20 2.99 7.02
C LEU A 45 11.01 4.30 7.00
N ALA A 46 11.17 4.94 5.83
CA ALA A 46 11.81 6.25 5.75
C ALA A 46 11.03 7.29 6.55
N CYS A 47 9.70 7.30 6.44
CA CYS A 47 8.83 8.18 7.20
C CYS A 47 8.89 7.89 8.71
N TRP A 48 8.99 6.63 9.10
CA TRP A 48 9.11 6.22 10.51
C TRP A 48 10.44 6.64 11.13
N PHE A 49 11.55 6.33 10.45
CA PHE A 49 12.88 6.58 11.01
C PHE A 49 13.31 8.04 10.91
N PHE A 50 13.00 8.70 9.81
CA PHE A 50 13.49 10.04 9.49
C PHE A 50 12.40 11.11 9.46
N GLY A 51 11.13 10.71 9.52
CA GLY A 51 9.99 11.63 9.59
C GLY A 51 9.87 12.35 10.93
N ARG A 52 9.02 13.38 10.96
CA ARG A 52 8.70 14.16 12.17
C ARG A 52 7.19 14.34 12.28
N GLY A 53 6.74 14.72 13.48
CA GLY A 53 5.33 14.99 13.75
C GLY A 53 4.41 13.80 13.44
N ASN A 54 3.26 14.09 12.89
CA ASN A 54 2.20 13.10 12.59
C ASN A 54 2.65 12.02 11.60
N MET A 55 3.53 12.37 10.64
CA MET A 55 4.07 11.41 9.67
C MET A 55 4.82 10.28 10.37
N ARG A 56 5.66 10.61 11.34
CA ARG A 56 6.40 9.60 12.13
C ARG A 56 5.49 8.78 13.03
N GLN A 57 4.47 9.41 13.62
CA GLN A 57 3.56 8.74 14.57
C GLN A 57 2.62 7.75 13.86
N SER A 58 2.16 8.07 12.65
CA SER A 58 1.26 7.21 11.88
C SER A 58 1.97 6.08 11.12
N ALA A 59 3.26 6.25 10.80
CA ALA A 59 4.01 5.31 9.96
C ALA A 59 4.07 3.87 10.51
N PRO A 60 4.25 3.58 11.82
CA PRO A 60 4.27 2.20 12.31
C PRO A 60 2.97 1.43 12.03
N GLY A 61 1.81 2.07 12.25
CA GLY A 61 0.52 1.48 11.92
C GLY A 61 0.38 1.21 10.42
N ALA A 62 0.80 2.16 9.60
CA ALA A 62 0.80 2.00 8.15
C ALA A 62 1.73 0.87 7.67
N VAL A 63 2.89 0.67 8.31
CA VAL A 63 3.81 -0.45 8.02
C VAL A 63 3.11 -1.79 8.23
N ILE A 64 2.42 -1.97 9.36
CA ILE A 64 1.71 -3.23 9.65
C ILE A 64 0.60 -3.47 8.62
N ILE A 65 -0.21 -2.45 8.34
CA ILE A 65 -1.32 -2.55 7.39
C ILE A 65 -0.82 -2.85 5.99
N GLN A 66 0.25 -2.22 5.55
CA GLN A 66 0.81 -2.41 4.22
C GLN A 66 1.53 -3.75 4.09
N PHE A 67 2.45 -4.06 5.01
CA PHE A 67 3.36 -5.21 4.86
C PHE A 67 2.70 -6.53 5.27
N CYS A 68 1.97 -6.54 6.38
CA CYS A 68 1.26 -7.73 6.86
C CYS A 68 -0.16 -7.83 6.30
N GLY A 69 -0.87 -6.70 6.20
CA GLY A 69 -2.23 -6.65 5.66
C GLY A 69 -2.31 -6.65 4.14
N GLY A 70 -1.26 -6.21 3.45
CA GLY A 70 -1.20 -6.17 1.98
C GLY A 70 -1.98 -5.01 1.35
N ILE A 71 -2.33 -3.99 2.13
CA ILE A 71 -3.02 -2.80 1.64
C ILE A 71 -1.98 -1.77 1.22
N HIS A 72 -1.64 -1.76 -0.07
CA HIS A 72 -0.57 -0.91 -0.59
C HIS A 72 -0.94 0.57 -0.66
N GLU A 73 -2.22 0.90 -0.76
CA GLU A 73 -2.71 2.27 -0.84
C GLU A 73 -2.41 3.10 0.43
N ILE A 74 -2.11 2.45 1.55
CA ILE A 74 -1.83 3.13 2.83
C ILE A 74 -0.63 4.08 2.77
N TYR A 75 0.31 3.89 1.83
CA TYR A 75 1.44 4.81 1.70
C TYR A 75 1.17 6.01 0.77
N PHE A 76 0.05 6.03 0.03
CA PHE A 76 -0.28 7.13 -0.87
C PHE A 76 -0.39 8.50 -0.18
N PRO A 77 -1.03 8.64 0.99
CA PRO A 77 -1.06 9.92 1.71
C PRO A 77 0.34 10.50 1.95
N TYR A 78 1.32 9.65 2.24
CA TYR A 78 2.72 10.08 2.46
C TYR A 78 3.36 10.60 1.17
N ILE A 79 3.06 9.98 0.02
CA ILE A 79 3.53 10.43 -1.30
C ILE A 79 2.80 11.71 -1.72
N LEU A 80 1.47 11.79 -1.52
CA LEU A 80 0.68 12.98 -1.87
C LEU A 80 1.10 14.20 -1.06
N ALA A 81 1.46 14.01 0.22
CA ALA A 81 2.04 15.08 1.04
C ALA A 81 3.37 15.58 0.45
N ARG A 82 4.11 14.73 -0.27
CA ARG A 82 5.43 15.04 -0.85
C ARG A 82 5.61 14.32 -2.18
N PRO A 83 5.20 14.92 -3.29
CA PRO A 83 5.23 14.25 -4.61
C PRO A 83 6.60 13.73 -5.03
N ALA A 84 7.71 14.35 -4.56
CA ALA A 84 9.06 13.86 -4.83
C ALA A 84 9.33 12.46 -4.27
N LEU A 85 8.60 12.02 -3.24
CA LEU A 85 8.71 10.66 -2.70
C LEU A 85 8.27 9.58 -3.68
N ILE A 86 7.55 9.91 -4.76
CA ILE A 86 7.14 8.93 -5.78
C ILE A 86 8.34 8.25 -6.45
N LEU A 87 9.49 8.93 -6.50
CA LEU A 87 10.71 8.36 -7.07
C LEU A 87 11.23 7.16 -6.26
N ALA A 88 10.97 7.14 -4.97
CA ALA A 88 11.45 6.06 -4.10
C ALA A 88 10.78 4.70 -4.39
N PRO A 89 9.44 4.56 -4.41
CA PRO A 89 8.83 3.28 -4.75
C PRO A 89 9.03 2.91 -6.23
N VAL A 90 9.21 3.87 -7.14
CA VAL A 90 9.55 3.59 -8.54
C VAL A 90 10.93 2.94 -8.62
N ALA A 91 11.95 3.52 -7.99
CA ALA A 91 13.31 2.95 -7.96
C ALA A 91 13.34 1.60 -7.23
N GLY A 92 12.63 1.47 -6.09
CA GLY A 92 12.53 0.22 -5.35
C GLY A 92 11.85 -0.89 -6.16
N SER A 93 10.76 -0.57 -6.88
CA SER A 93 10.08 -1.52 -7.77
C SER A 93 11.00 -1.95 -8.92
N ALA A 94 11.68 -1.01 -9.56
CA ALA A 94 12.60 -1.31 -10.67
C ALA A 94 13.75 -2.22 -10.20
N ALA A 95 14.37 -1.92 -9.06
CA ALA A 95 15.44 -2.75 -8.50
C ALA A 95 14.97 -4.17 -8.13
N GLY A 96 13.79 -4.28 -7.51
CA GLY A 96 13.21 -5.57 -7.19
C GLY A 96 12.89 -6.41 -8.42
N LEU A 97 12.25 -5.81 -9.41
CA LEU A 97 11.92 -6.50 -10.67
C LEU A 97 13.18 -6.93 -11.44
N LEU A 98 14.20 -6.08 -11.46
CA LEU A 98 15.50 -6.44 -12.05
C LEU A 98 16.09 -7.66 -11.33
N PHE A 99 16.10 -7.65 -10.00
CA PHE A 99 16.58 -8.78 -9.22
C PHE A 99 15.77 -10.07 -9.49
N PHE A 100 14.43 -9.98 -9.46
CA PHE A 100 13.57 -11.15 -9.76
C PHE A 100 13.78 -11.68 -11.16
N SER A 101 13.97 -10.79 -12.14
CA SER A 101 14.26 -11.17 -13.52
C SER A 101 15.60 -11.90 -13.65
N LEU A 102 16.65 -11.39 -13.01
CA LEU A 102 17.99 -12.01 -13.03
C LEU A 102 18.03 -13.33 -12.27
N ALA A 103 17.30 -13.43 -11.17
CA ALA A 103 17.20 -14.64 -10.37
C ALA A 103 16.21 -15.67 -10.94
N GLY A 104 15.48 -15.35 -12.00
CA GLY A 104 14.43 -16.21 -12.55
C GLY A 104 13.30 -16.49 -11.55
N ALA A 105 13.01 -15.54 -10.65
CA ALA A 105 12.03 -15.72 -9.61
C ALA A 105 10.64 -15.22 -10.04
N GLY A 106 9.60 -15.91 -9.61
CA GLY A 106 8.21 -15.58 -9.86
C GLY A 106 7.29 -16.13 -8.79
N LEU A 107 5.99 -15.92 -8.93
CA LEU A 107 4.98 -16.56 -8.11
C LEU A 107 4.20 -17.58 -8.93
N VAL A 108 3.66 -18.60 -8.29
CA VAL A 108 2.82 -19.62 -8.95
C VAL A 108 1.42 -19.11 -9.26
N ALA A 109 0.94 -18.13 -8.50
CA ALA A 109 -0.36 -17.49 -8.66
C ALA A 109 -0.33 -16.04 -8.13
N PRO A 110 -1.33 -15.19 -8.49
CA PRO A 110 -1.45 -13.85 -7.95
C PRO A 110 -1.61 -13.89 -6.43
N ALA A 111 -0.74 -13.18 -5.70
CA ALA A 111 -0.88 -13.04 -4.26
C ALA A 111 -1.90 -11.93 -3.94
N SER A 112 -3.06 -12.31 -3.40
CA SER A 112 -4.10 -11.39 -2.97
C SER A 112 -4.53 -11.74 -1.53
N PRO A 113 -4.43 -10.81 -0.59
CA PRO A 113 -3.84 -9.47 -0.67
C PRO A 113 -2.32 -9.50 -0.92
N GLY A 114 -1.73 -8.37 -1.36
CA GLY A 114 -0.29 -8.22 -1.63
C GLY A 114 0.57 -8.16 -0.35
N SER A 115 0.29 -9.00 0.63
CA SER A 115 1.03 -9.07 1.90
C SER A 115 2.27 -9.93 1.75
N ILE A 116 3.26 -9.73 2.63
CA ILE A 116 4.45 -10.59 2.65
C ILE A 116 4.07 -12.05 2.86
N ILE A 117 3.06 -12.33 3.67
CA ILE A 117 2.60 -13.68 3.96
C ILE A 117 2.07 -14.35 2.70
N SER A 118 1.18 -13.66 1.95
CA SER A 118 0.62 -14.17 0.70
C SER A 118 1.69 -14.33 -0.38
N VAL A 119 2.62 -13.38 -0.49
CA VAL A 119 3.72 -13.43 -1.45
C VAL A 119 4.62 -14.64 -1.18
N LEU A 120 5.00 -14.88 0.07
CA LEU A 120 5.83 -16.05 0.42
C LEU A 120 5.06 -17.38 0.28
N ALA A 121 3.75 -17.39 0.55
CA ALA A 121 2.91 -18.58 0.36
C ALA A 121 2.75 -18.95 -1.13
N MET A 122 2.74 -17.96 -2.03
CA MET A 122 2.66 -18.17 -3.48
C MET A 122 4.02 -18.34 -4.16
N ALA A 123 5.13 -18.27 -3.41
CA ALA A 123 6.46 -18.51 -3.94
C ALA A 123 6.63 -20.03 -4.24
N PRO A 124 7.25 -20.41 -5.39
CA PRO A 124 7.55 -21.80 -5.70
C PRO A 124 8.44 -22.44 -4.63
N LYS A 125 8.31 -23.75 -4.45
CA LYS A 125 9.14 -24.49 -3.50
C LYS A 125 10.63 -24.30 -3.83
N GLY A 126 11.39 -23.85 -2.83
CA GLY A 126 12.82 -23.56 -2.97
C GLY A 126 13.17 -22.13 -3.39
N GLN A 127 12.22 -21.32 -3.86
CA GLN A 127 12.46 -19.92 -4.24
C GLN A 127 12.00 -18.90 -3.19
N THR A 128 11.42 -19.32 -2.09
CA THR A 128 10.91 -18.45 -1.02
C THR A 128 11.96 -17.46 -0.52
N LEU A 129 13.22 -17.91 -0.33
CA LEU A 129 14.32 -17.04 0.09
C LEU A 129 14.72 -16.05 -1.00
N VAL A 130 14.66 -16.42 -2.27
CA VAL A 130 14.96 -15.53 -3.40
C VAL A 130 13.89 -14.45 -3.49
N VAL A 131 12.62 -14.82 -3.36
CA VAL A 131 11.50 -13.88 -3.35
C VAL A 131 11.64 -12.92 -2.16
N LEU A 132 11.94 -13.43 -0.97
CA LEU A 132 12.19 -12.60 0.21
C LEU A 132 13.36 -11.63 0.00
N ALA A 133 14.48 -12.11 -0.57
CA ALA A 133 15.63 -11.25 -0.87
C ALA A 133 15.26 -10.12 -1.83
N GLY A 134 14.47 -10.38 -2.87
CA GLY A 134 14.01 -9.36 -3.79
C GLY A 134 13.09 -8.33 -3.15
N VAL A 135 12.22 -8.74 -2.23
CA VAL A 135 11.40 -7.83 -1.41
C VAL A 135 12.29 -6.95 -0.55
N LEU A 136 13.31 -7.51 0.10
CA LEU A 136 14.25 -6.75 0.94
C LEU A 136 15.09 -5.76 0.12
N ILE A 137 15.55 -6.15 -1.08
CA ILE A 137 16.26 -5.25 -2.01
C ILE A 137 15.35 -4.09 -2.42
N SER A 138 14.10 -4.39 -2.81
CA SER A 138 13.10 -3.36 -3.13
C SER A 138 12.90 -2.38 -1.97
N THR A 139 12.80 -2.91 -0.75
CA THR A 139 12.64 -2.12 0.47
C THR A 139 13.86 -1.24 0.71
N ALA A 140 15.06 -1.80 0.63
CA ALA A 140 16.31 -1.08 0.89
C ALA A 140 16.51 0.07 -0.12
N VAL A 141 16.32 -0.19 -1.41
CA VAL A 141 16.46 0.84 -2.45
C VAL A 141 15.42 1.94 -2.26
N SER A 142 14.15 1.57 -2.01
CA SER A 142 13.11 2.56 -1.75
C SER A 142 13.37 3.38 -0.50
N LEU A 143 13.83 2.75 0.59
CA LEU A 143 14.21 3.43 1.84
C LEU A 143 15.35 4.43 1.62
N LEU A 144 16.42 4.01 0.94
CA LEU A 144 17.58 4.86 0.67
C LEU A 144 17.22 6.06 -0.22
N MET A 145 16.35 5.86 -1.19
CA MET A 145 15.84 6.93 -2.04
C MET A 145 14.90 7.87 -1.30
N ALA A 146 14.03 7.36 -0.43
CA ALA A 146 13.08 8.17 0.33
C ALA A 146 13.76 8.98 1.45
N ALA A 147 14.81 8.44 2.09
CA ALA A 147 15.46 9.04 3.25
C ALA A 147 15.90 10.50 3.06
N PRO A 148 16.56 10.92 1.97
CA PRO A 148 16.97 12.31 1.78
C PRO A 148 15.77 13.26 1.61
N PHE A 149 14.70 12.80 0.96
CA PHE A 149 13.50 13.62 0.79
C PHE A 149 12.75 13.81 2.11
N VAL A 150 12.67 12.77 2.94
CA VAL A 150 12.02 12.84 4.25
C VAL A 150 12.83 13.70 5.21
N ARG A 151 14.16 13.57 5.23
CA ARG A 151 15.05 14.36 6.11
C ARG A 151 15.02 15.85 5.80
N ARG A 152 15.04 16.24 4.50
CA ARG A 152 15.05 17.65 4.08
C ARG A 152 13.75 18.39 4.43
N ALA A 153 12.68 17.69 4.54
CA ALA A 153 11.36 18.27 4.74
C ALA A 153 10.92 18.21 6.22
N ALA A 154 11.72 18.76 7.08
CA ALA A 154 11.64 18.60 8.54
C ALA A 154 10.68 19.56 9.26
N THR A 155 9.70 20.17 8.61
CA THR A 155 8.70 21.03 9.25
C THR A 155 7.38 20.29 9.50
N ALA A 156 6.86 20.41 10.72
CA ALA A 156 5.73 19.67 11.28
C ALA A 156 4.36 20.01 10.67
N GLU A 157 4.30 20.90 9.69
CA GLU A 157 3.04 21.46 9.16
C GLU A 157 2.57 20.81 7.85
N ASP A 158 3.32 19.85 7.29
CA ASP A 158 3.12 19.37 5.91
C ASP A 158 2.26 18.10 5.76
N MET A 159 1.51 17.68 6.76
CA MET A 159 0.53 16.60 6.54
C MET A 159 -0.83 17.21 6.15
N PRO A 160 -1.39 16.83 4.98
CA PRO A 160 -2.78 17.13 4.71
C PRO A 160 -3.65 16.56 5.83
N THR A 161 -4.57 17.35 6.32
CA THR A 161 -5.52 17.01 7.42
C THR A 161 -6.42 15.80 7.10
N GLY A 162 -6.20 15.12 5.98
CA GLY A 162 -6.94 13.95 5.52
C GLY A 162 -6.22 12.61 5.68
N ALA A 163 -5.04 12.55 6.29
CA ALA A 163 -4.43 11.27 6.62
C ALA A 163 -5.22 10.63 7.76
N ILE A 164 -5.82 9.48 7.48
CA ILE A 164 -6.58 8.66 8.43
C ILE A 164 -5.74 8.48 9.69
N PRO A 165 -6.19 8.92 10.89
CA PRO A 165 -5.50 8.59 12.12
C PRO A 165 -5.41 7.08 12.22
N ALA A 166 -4.19 6.55 12.43
CA ALA A 166 -4.03 5.15 12.77
C ALA A 166 -4.94 4.88 13.99
N THR A 167 -5.88 3.99 13.82
CA THR A 167 -6.84 3.59 14.86
C THR A 167 -6.05 2.94 16.00
N GLN A 168 -5.56 3.75 16.93
CA GLN A 168 -5.30 3.25 18.28
C GLN A 168 -6.68 3.03 18.90
N GLY A 169 -6.91 1.83 19.38
CA GLY A 169 -8.18 1.40 19.96
C GLY A 169 -8.71 2.37 21.01
N GLY A 170 -9.71 3.09 20.64
CA GLY A 170 -10.35 4.14 21.40
C GLY A 170 -10.75 5.22 20.39
N ALA A 171 -11.96 5.11 19.82
CA ALA A 171 -12.48 6.10 18.89
C ALA A 171 -12.48 7.49 19.57
N PRO A 172 -11.67 8.47 19.12
CA PRO A 172 -12.00 9.83 19.39
C PRO A 172 -13.25 10.11 18.56
N ALA A 173 -14.34 10.45 19.25
CA ALA A 173 -15.53 10.95 18.60
C ALA A 173 -15.12 12.10 17.67
N VAL A 174 -14.99 11.81 16.38
CA VAL A 174 -14.79 12.82 15.37
C VAL A 174 -16.04 13.68 15.44
N LYS A 175 -15.90 14.97 15.76
CA LYS A 175 -16.97 15.95 15.61
C LYS A 175 -17.26 16.10 14.11
N ALA A 176 -17.74 15.04 13.47
CA ALA A 176 -18.17 15.04 12.08
C ALA A 176 -19.42 15.92 11.86
N ALA A 177 -20.13 16.22 12.94
CA ALA A 177 -21.39 16.97 12.92
C ALA A 177 -21.26 18.44 12.45
N GLN A 178 -20.05 18.99 12.32
CA GLN A 178 -19.90 20.41 11.95
C GLN A 178 -19.69 20.67 10.45
N TYR A 179 -19.52 19.62 9.62
CA TYR A 179 -19.25 19.80 8.18
C TYR A 179 -20.35 19.32 7.24
N PHE A 180 -21.41 18.72 7.75
CA PHE A 180 -22.52 18.28 6.89
C PHE A 180 -23.66 19.29 6.91
N PRO A 181 -24.10 19.81 5.75
CA PRO A 181 -25.30 20.64 5.69
C PRO A 181 -26.51 19.82 6.16
N ALA A 182 -27.43 20.45 6.90
CA ALA A 182 -28.57 19.84 7.59
C ALA A 182 -29.56 19.03 6.70
N HIS A 183 -29.30 18.89 5.41
CA HIS A 183 -30.19 18.21 4.44
C HIS A 183 -29.43 17.26 3.50
N ILE A 184 -28.57 16.38 4.00
CA ILE A 184 -28.00 15.31 3.18
C ILE A 184 -29.05 14.18 3.07
N ARG A 185 -29.61 13.99 1.87
CA ARG A 185 -30.57 12.90 1.60
C ARG A 185 -29.90 11.58 1.21
N LYS A 186 -28.66 11.62 0.77
CA LYS A 186 -27.94 10.42 0.29
C LYS A 186 -26.43 10.62 0.39
N VAL A 187 -25.77 9.65 1.00
CA VAL A 187 -24.30 9.55 1.01
C VAL A 187 -23.93 8.28 0.24
N VAL A 188 -23.02 8.40 -0.73
CA VAL A 188 -22.55 7.26 -1.51
C VAL A 188 -21.06 7.08 -1.22
N PHE A 189 -20.70 5.92 -0.69
CA PHE A 189 -19.31 5.51 -0.54
C PHE A 189 -18.92 4.71 -1.78
N ALA A 190 -17.92 5.19 -2.50
CA ALA A 190 -17.35 4.50 -3.64
C ALA A 190 -15.88 4.19 -3.38
N CYS A 191 -15.46 2.97 -3.65
CA CYS A 191 -14.07 2.53 -3.59
C CYS A 191 -13.71 1.86 -4.90
N ASP A 192 -12.71 2.40 -5.59
CA ASP A 192 -12.22 1.87 -6.86
C ASP A 192 -11.35 0.61 -6.66
N ALA A 193 -10.76 0.46 -5.48
CA ALA A 193 -9.85 -0.66 -5.17
C ALA A 193 -10.55 -1.98 -4.83
N GLY A 194 -11.88 -2.01 -4.68
CA GLY A 194 -12.62 -3.22 -4.32
C GLY A 194 -12.30 -3.80 -2.92
N MET A 195 -11.63 -3.03 -2.06
CA MET A 195 -11.03 -3.47 -0.80
C MET A 195 -11.94 -3.31 0.42
N GLY A 196 -13.24 -3.12 0.24
CA GLY A 196 -14.19 -3.03 1.35
C GLY A 196 -14.13 -1.75 2.20
N SER A 197 -13.26 -0.78 1.88
CA SER A 197 -13.16 0.49 2.61
C SER A 197 -14.45 1.32 2.50
N SER A 198 -15.15 1.24 1.37
CA SER A 198 -16.47 1.84 1.19
C SER A 198 -17.53 1.17 2.08
N ALA A 199 -17.47 -0.15 2.23
CA ALA A 199 -18.38 -0.90 3.12
C ALA A 199 -18.13 -0.56 4.60
N LEU A 200 -16.84 -0.40 5.00
CA LEU A 200 -16.48 0.03 6.35
C LEU A 200 -16.98 1.44 6.64
N GLY A 201 -16.84 2.37 5.69
CA GLY A 201 -17.34 3.73 5.81
C GLY A 201 -18.87 3.78 5.92
N ALA A 202 -19.58 2.98 5.14
CA ALA A 202 -21.03 2.85 5.22
C ALA A 202 -21.47 2.24 6.56
N CYS A 203 -20.77 1.22 7.03
CA CYS A 203 -21.04 0.57 8.32
C CYS A 203 -20.88 1.53 9.50
N LEU A 204 -19.82 2.36 9.49
CA LEU A 204 -19.58 3.36 10.55
C LEU A 204 -20.68 4.43 10.62
N LEU A 205 -21.25 4.84 9.49
CA LEU A 205 -22.39 5.76 9.48
C LEU A 205 -23.68 5.11 9.98
N TYR A 206 -23.91 3.85 9.56
CA TYR A 206 -25.13 3.12 9.94
C TYR A 206 -25.18 2.82 11.44
N THR A 207 -24.02 2.52 12.05
CA THR A 207 -23.95 2.26 13.50
C THR A 207 -24.08 3.51 14.35
N SER A 208 -23.74 4.70 13.83
CA SER A 208 -23.98 5.95 14.56
C SER A 208 -25.44 6.35 14.55
N ASP A 209 -26.18 6.07 13.47
CA ASP A 209 -27.61 6.37 13.33
C ASP A 209 -28.49 5.47 14.22
N ALA A 210 -28.05 4.20 14.40
CA ALA A 210 -28.77 3.23 15.24
C ALA A 210 -28.56 3.44 16.77
N ALA A 211 -27.67 4.32 17.18
CA ALA A 211 -27.43 4.67 18.58
C ALA A 211 -28.26 5.87 19.06
N ASP A 212 -28.92 6.58 18.16
CA ASP A 212 -29.75 7.75 18.43
C ASP A 212 -31.28 7.47 18.41
N GLU A 213 -31.71 6.19 18.20
CA GLU A 213 -33.06 5.69 18.40
C GLU A 213 -33.18 4.89 19.72
#